data_dc1a45eb0824de1aba3fced04fc14327
#
_entry.id   dc1a45eb0824de1aba3fced04fc14327
#
_cell.length_a   1.000
_cell.length_b   1.000
_cell.length_c   1.000
_cell.angle_alpha   90.00
_cell.angle_beta   90.00
_cell.angle_gamma   90.00
#
_symmetry.space_group_name_H-M   'P 1'
#
loop_
_entity.id
_entity.type
_entity.pdbx_description
1 polymer ?
#
loop_
_entity_poly.entity_id
_entity_poly.type
_entity_poly.pdbx_seq_one_letter_code
_entity_poly.pdbx_strand_id
1 'polypeptide(L)'
;LLAFFIRGIENKERMLQEIVMILKPNQRENIIPLPVVLISTLSQDRVRNAAPWSNFTPILRPLEEVILASWIKRDTLENIRRTGEFVVNIPQMGMEDAIMICARSYPPEVDEFLEAGLEPHPSTKVKAPGIEGCLAWAECVLEEELVRENFVLIIGKVVHLEVDERFFDADGSMDFQRAKPLSVMLGKDGMSFTYPAFSGRYAEYREMFQASAALRKG
;
A
#
# COMPACT_ATOMS: atom_id res chain seq x y z
N LEU A 1 -33.46 33.56 -30.18
CA LEU A 1 -32.94 33.37 -28.82
C LEU A 1 -32.87 31.87 -28.43
N LEU A 2 -33.96 31.12 -28.63
CA LEU A 2 -34.04 29.69 -28.29
C LEU A 2 -33.04 28.85 -29.06
N ALA A 3 -32.85 29.11 -30.37
CA ALA A 3 -31.86 28.40 -31.20
C ALA A 3 -30.41 28.68 -30.83
N PHE A 4 -30.13 29.87 -30.26
CA PHE A 4 -28.79 30.19 -29.73
C PHE A 4 -28.53 29.49 -28.37
N PHE A 5 -29.57 29.31 -27.57
CA PHE A 5 -29.47 28.60 -26.28
C PHE A 5 -29.26 27.09 -26.48
N ILE A 6 -29.99 26.50 -27.42
CA ILE A 6 -29.86 25.08 -27.78
C ILE A 6 -28.46 24.77 -28.36
N ARG A 7 -27.95 25.59 -29.28
CA ARG A 7 -26.58 25.46 -29.77
C ARG A 7 -25.50 25.60 -28.70
N GLY A 8 -25.75 26.43 -27.71
CA GLY A 8 -24.85 26.60 -26.56
C GLY A 8 -24.81 25.35 -25.67
N ILE A 9 -25.94 24.65 -25.48
CA ILE A 9 -26.04 23.42 -24.70
C ILE A 9 -25.40 22.26 -25.50
N GLU A 10 -25.72 22.11 -26.78
CA GLU A 10 -25.14 21.07 -27.64
C GLU A 10 -23.60 21.21 -27.75
N ASN A 11 -23.06 22.43 -27.87
CA ASN A 11 -21.63 22.66 -27.87
C ASN A 11 -20.98 22.35 -26.49
N LYS A 12 -21.69 22.61 -25.40
CA LYS A 12 -21.18 22.30 -24.06
C LYS A 12 -21.21 20.80 -23.77
N GLU A 13 -22.25 20.10 -24.20
CA GLU A 13 -22.34 18.64 -24.10
C GLU A 13 -21.30 17.96 -25.01
N ARG A 14 -21.09 18.47 -26.22
CA ARG A 14 -20.05 17.97 -27.13
C ARG A 14 -18.63 18.22 -26.58
N MET A 15 -18.37 19.39 -26.02
CA MET A 15 -17.10 19.69 -25.33
C MET A 15 -16.90 18.81 -24.09
N LEU A 16 -17.95 18.48 -23.35
CA LEU A 16 -17.85 17.58 -22.19
C LEU A 16 -17.61 16.13 -22.63
N GLN A 17 -18.19 15.69 -23.77
CA GLN A 17 -17.92 14.37 -24.35
C GLN A 17 -16.48 14.20 -24.84
N GLU A 18 -15.82 15.30 -25.27
CA GLU A 18 -14.42 15.28 -25.70
C GLU A 18 -13.41 15.26 -24.52
N ILE A 19 -13.87 15.52 -23.31
CA ILE A 19 -13.03 15.53 -22.09
C ILE A 19 -13.08 14.19 -21.34
N VAL A 20 -14.10 13.36 -21.61
CA VAL A 20 -14.29 12.08 -20.92
C VAL A 20 -13.73 10.92 -21.76
N MET A 21 -12.80 10.19 -21.20
CA MET A 21 -12.29 8.94 -21.78
C MET A 21 -12.85 7.75 -21.00
N ILE A 22 -13.36 6.75 -21.72
CA ILE A 22 -13.78 5.48 -21.13
C ILE A 22 -12.60 4.53 -21.13
N LEU A 23 -12.12 4.18 -19.94
CA LEU A 23 -11.06 3.20 -19.78
C LEU A 23 -11.61 1.76 -19.85
N LYS A 24 -10.86 0.89 -20.51
CA LYS A 24 -11.10 -0.55 -20.46
C LYS A 24 -10.83 -1.12 -19.05
N PRO A 25 -11.41 -2.27 -18.67
CA PRO A 25 -11.19 -2.86 -17.36
C PRO A 25 -9.72 -3.04 -16.96
N ASN A 26 -8.86 -3.39 -17.91
CA ASN A 26 -7.41 -3.57 -17.69
C ASN A 26 -6.60 -2.25 -17.62
N GLN A 27 -7.26 -1.10 -17.69
CA GLN A 27 -6.64 0.23 -17.58
C GLN A 27 -7.05 0.95 -16.30
N ARG A 28 -7.87 0.31 -15.43
CA ARG A 28 -8.41 0.94 -14.20
C ARG A 28 -7.35 1.19 -13.14
N GLU A 29 -6.26 0.44 -13.17
CA GLU A 29 -5.14 0.60 -12.24
C GLU A 29 -4.45 1.96 -12.35
N ASN A 30 -4.60 2.62 -13.52
CA ASN A 30 -3.95 3.91 -13.81
C ASN A 30 -4.66 5.12 -13.16
N ILE A 31 -5.71 4.91 -12.38
CA ILE A 31 -6.55 6.01 -11.85
C ILE A 31 -6.26 6.39 -10.40
N ILE A 32 -5.53 5.58 -9.67
CA ILE A 32 -5.21 5.82 -8.26
C ILE A 32 -3.73 5.54 -7.96
N PRO A 33 -3.08 6.32 -7.09
CA PRO A 33 -1.81 5.92 -6.52
C PRO A 33 -2.04 4.71 -5.59
N LEU A 34 -1.20 3.69 -5.73
CA LEU A 34 -1.21 2.50 -4.89
C LEU A 34 -0.09 2.59 -3.85
N PRO A 35 -0.29 2.13 -2.61
CA PRO A 35 0.80 2.06 -1.65
C PRO A 35 1.89 1.11 -2.14
N VAL A 36 3.10 1.31 -1.68
CA VAL A 36 4.17 0.31 -1.78
C VAL A 36 4.52 -0.13 -0.38
N VAL A 37 4.41 -1.43 -0.11
CA VAL A 37 4.94 -2.05 1.09
C VAL A 37 5.86 -3.21 0.69
N LEU A 38 6.87 -3.50 1.50
CA LEU A 38 7.64 -4.72 1.39
C LEU A 38 7.12 -5.71 2.43
N ILE A 39 6.64 -6.87 1.98
CA ILE A 39 6.26 -7.96 2.87
C ILE A 39 7.46 -8.86 3.02
N SER A 40 7.99 -8.95 4.22
CA SER A 40 9.07 -9.88 4.54
C SER A 40 8.55 -11.10 5.28
N THR A 41 9.08 -12.25 4.92
CA THR A 41 8.76 -13.55 5.49
C THR A 41 10.03 -14.38 5.69
N LEU A 42 9.91 -15.46 6.43
CA LEU A 42 10.96 -16.45 6.61
C LEU A 42 10.40 -17.82 6.20
N SER A 43 11.12 -18.54 5.32
CA SER A 43 10.74 -19.92 5.00
C SER A 43 10.99 -20.86 6.18
N GLN A 44 10.50 -22.10 6.10
CA GLN A 44 10.82 -23.13 7.10
C GLN A 44 12.32 -23.43 7.18
N ASP A 45 13.01 -23.32 6.05
CA ASP A 45 14.46 -23.49 5.95
C ASP A 45 15.24 -22.21 6.30
N ARG A 46 14.54 -21.19 6.84
CA ARG A 46 15.09 -19.91 7.27
C ARG A 46 15.67 -19.04 6.15
N VAL A 47 15.22 -19.26 4.91
CA VAL A 47 15.52 -18.38 3.78
C VAL A 47 14.63 -17.13 3.91
N ARG A 48 15.24 -15.94 3.84
CA ARG A 48 14.53 -14.66 3.92
C ARG A 48 13.93 -14.32 2.57
N ASN A 49 12.68 -13.92 2.58
CA ASN A 49 11.97 -13.46 1.41
C ASN A 49 11.49 -12.02 1.65
N ALA A 50 11.59 -11.17 0.64
CA ALA A 50 11.08 -9.79 0.65
C ALA A 50 10.41 -9.49 -0.70
N ALA A 51 9.13 -9.24 -0.68
CA ALA A 51 8.35 -8.98 -1.91
C ALA A 51 7.59 -7.66 -1.83
N PRO A 52 7.59 -6.83 -2.89
CA PRO A 52 6.80 -5.60 -2.93
C PRO A 52 5.33 -5.89 -3.22
N TRP A 53 4.46 -5.18 -2.50
CA TRP A 53 3.02 -5.28 -2.61
C TRP A 53 2.39 -3.92 -2.70
N SER A 54 1.43 -3.77 -3.63
CA SER A 54 0.57 -2.60 -3.74
C SER A 54 -0.90 -2.88 -3.38
N ASN A 55 -1.26 -4.16 -3.30
CA ASN A 55 -2.59 -4.61 -2.89
C ASN A 55 -2.63 -4.81 -1.36
N PHE A 56 -2.38 -3.73 -0.63
CA PHE A 56 -2.29 -3.67 0.82
C PHE A 56 -3.19 -2.56 1.36
N THR A 57 -3.88 -2.82 2.46
CA THR A 57 -4.61 -1.79 3.20
C THR A 57 -4.79 -2.18 4.67
N PRO A 58 -4.67 -1.21 5.61
CA PRO A 58 -5.24 -1.34 6.95
C PRO A 58 -6.76 -1.51 6.86
N ILE A 59 -7.36 -2.38 7.68
CA ILE A 59 -8.81 -2.61 7.62
C ILE A 59 -9.56 -1.46 8.28
N LEU A 60 -9.17 -1.06 9.47
CA LEU A 60 -9.79 0.03 10.23
C LEU A 60 -8.73 0.80 11.04
N ARG A 61 -9.20 1.69 11.92
CA ARG A 61 -8.41 2.39 12.94
C ARG A 61 -8.96 2.03 14.31
N PRO A 62 -8.12 1.71 15.32
CA PRO A 62 -6.65 1.63 15.27
C PRO A 62 -6.15 0.55 14.30
N LEU A 63 -4.84 0.53 14.02
CA LEU A 63 -4.19 -0.46 13.16
C LEU A 63 -4.08 -1.80 13.91
N GLU A 64 -5.14 -2.58 13.90
CA GLU A 64 -5.18 -3.91 14.51
C GLU A 64 -5.05 -5.01 13.45
N GLU A 65 -5.58 -4.77 12.24
CA GLU A 65 -5.61 -5.73 11.16
C GLU A 65 -5.24 -5.09 9.82
N VAL A 66 -4.61 -5.88 8.99
CA VAL A 66 -4.25 -5.53 7.62
C VAL A 66 -4.80 -6.57 6.64
N ILE A 67 -5.09 -6.14 5.41
CA ILE A 67 -5.44 -7.05 4.33
C ILE A 67 -4.44 -6.93 3.18
N LEU A 68 -4.06 -8.09 2.63
CA LEU A 68 -3.20 -8.25 1.46
C LEU A 68 -3.94 -9.07 0.41
N ALA A 69 -3.81 -8.73 -0.87
CA ALA A 69 -4.27 -9.60 -1.95
C ALA A 69 -3.07 -10.23 -2.67
N SER A 70 -2.94 -11.54 -2.60
CA SER A 70 -1.86 -12.33 -3.21
C SER A 70 -2.33 -13.12 -4.41
N TRP A 71 -1.48 -13.24 -5.43
CA TRP A 71 -1.62 -14.33 -6.40
C TRP A 71 -1.39 -15.68 -5.71
N ILE A 72 -2.04 -16.74 -6.19
CA ILE A 72 -2.00 -18.09 -5.59
C ILE A 72 -0.58 -18.68 -5.55
N LYS A 73 0.25 -18.36 -6.54
CA LYS A 73 1.63 -18.86 -6.63
C LYS A 73 2.63 -17.77 -6.27
N ARG A 74 2.92 -17.62 -4.99
CA ARG A 74 3.92 -16.70 -4.44
C ARG A 74 4.60 -17.30 -3.24
N ASP A 75 5.93 -17.18 -3.16
CA ASP A 75 6.72 -17.68 -2.04
C ASP A 75 6.32 -17.01 -0.73
N THR A 76 6.04 -15.70 -0.77
CA THR A 76 5.51 -14.95 0.39
C THR A 76 4.23 -15.59 0.94
N LEU A 77 3.25 -15.96 0.07
CA LEU A 77 2.02 -16.61 0.50
C LEU A 77 2.29 -17.99 1.11
N GLU A 78 3.16 -18.78 0.48
CA GLU A 78 3.53 -20.11 0.98
C GLU A 78 4.23 -20.01 2.34
N ASN A 79 5.15 -19.06 2.50
CA ASN A 79 5.82 -18.80 3.76
C ASN A 79 4.83 -18.38 4.85
N ILE A 80 3.90 -17.46 4.56
CA ILE A 80 2.85 -17.05 5.52
C ILE A 80 2.00 -18.25 5.94
N ARG A 81 1.59 -19.11 5.01
CA ARG A 81 0.81 -20.30 5.32
C ARG A 81 1.54 -21.30 6.22
N ARG A 82 2.85 -21.45 6.01
CA ARG A 82 3.67 -22.39 6.75
C ARG A 82 4.11 -21.91 8.11
N THR A 83 4.39 -20.62 8.23
CA THR A 83 4.92 -20.01 9.46
C THR A 83 3.86 -19.28 10.28
N GLY A 84 2.80 -18.81 9.62
CA GLY A 84 1.78 -17.96 10.23
C GLY A 84 2.24 -16.53 10.48
N GLU A 85 3.42 -16.14 9.98
CA GLU A 85 4.09 -14.90 10.37
C GLU A 85 4.57 -14.10 9.16
N PHE A 86 4.51 -12.76 9.24
CA PHE A 86 5.10 -11.84 8.26
C PHE A 86 5.29 -10.46 8.85
N VAL A 87 6.11 -9.63 8.19
CA VAL A 87 6.27 -8.21 8.56
C VAL A 87 5.89 -7.33 7.38
N VAL A 88 5.08 -6.32 7.66
CA VAL A 88 4.79 -5.24 6.71
C VAL A 88 5.79 -4.12 6.95
N ASN A 89 6.63 -3.87 5.98
CA ASN A 89 7.64 -2.82 6.05
C ASN A 89 7.20 -1.65 5.16
N ILE A 90 7.28 -0.43 5.67
CA ILE A 90 6.94 0.79 4.94
C ILE A 90 8.20 1.41 4.35
N PRO A 91 8.50 1.21 3.07
CA PRO A 91 9.71 1.74 2.45
C PRO A 91 9.61 3.24 2.21
N GLN A 92 10.76 3.89 2.13
CA GLN A 92 10.89 5.31 1.83
C GLN A 92 11.63 5.56 0.53
N MET A 93 11.62 6.82 0.10
CA MET A 93 12.41 7.30 -1.04
C MET A 93 13.89 6.91 -0.88
N GLY A 94 14.48 6.39 -1.95
CA GLY A 94 15.84 5.84 -1.98
C GLY A 94 15.89 4.31 -1.96
N MET A 95 14.75 3.63 -1.72
CA MET A 95 14.67 2.17 -1.73
C MET A 95 14.11 1.60 -3.05
N GLU A 96 13.88 2.43 -4.06
CA GLU A 96 13.23 2.04 -5.32
C GLU A 96 13.96 0.90 -6.05
N ASP A 97 15.29 0.96 -6.10
CA ASP A 97 16.09 -0.09 -6.77
C ASP A 97 15.99 -1.42 -6.02
N ALA A 98 16.05 -1.41 -4.70
CA ALA A 98 15.88 -2.62 -3.88
C ALA A 98 14.48 -3.21 -4.05
N ILE A 99 13.44 -2.38 -4.07
CA ILE A 99 12.05 -2.78 -4.35
C ILE A 99 11.96 -3.46 -5.72
N MET A 100 12.59 -2.90 -6.75
CA MET A 100 12.58 -3.48 -8.10
C MET A 100 13.37 -4.79 -8.19
N ILE A 101 14.40 -4.98 -7.37
CA ILE A 101 15.10 -6.25 -7.25
C ILE A 101 14.20 -7.29 -6.59
N CYS A 102 13.57 -6.97 -5.46
CA CYS A 102 12.61 -7.84 -4.78
C CYS A 102 11.34 -8.15 -5.61
N ALA A 103 11.05 -7.37 -6.65
CA ALA A 103 9.92 -7.64 -7.56
C ALA A 103 10.21 -8.76 -8.59
N ARG A 104 11.46 -9.20 -8.72
CA ARG A 104 11.84 -10.26 -9.65
C ARG A 104 11.33 -11.61 -9.16
N SER A 105 11.22 -12.56 -10.08
CA SER A 105 10.91 -13.94 -9.72
C SER A 105 12.20 -14.69 -9.41
N TYR A 106 12.35 -15.12 -8.19
CA TYR A 106 13.46 -15.96 -7.72
C TYR A 106 12.99 -17.37 -7.40
N PRO A 107 13.87 -18.38 -7.45
CA PRO A 107 13.61 -19.67 -6.83
C PRO A 107 13.47 -19.52 -5.30
N PRO A 108 12.66 -20.36 -4.62
CA PRO A 108 12.36 -20.22 -3.19
C PRO A 108 13.56 -20.40 -2.24
N GLU A 109 14.65 -20.96 -2.74
CA GLU A 109 15.93 -21.10 -2.01
C GLU A 109 16.81 -19.85 -2.06
N VAL A 110 16.45 -18.83 -2.84
CA VAL A 110 17.21 -17.58 -2.97
C VAL A 110 16.80 -16.61 -1.86
N ASP A 111 17.79 -16.09 -1.16
CA ASP A 111 17.61 -15.06 -0.13
C ASP A 111 17.50 -13.69 -0.79
N GLU A 112 16.28 -13.18 -0.91
CA GLU A 112 15.98 -11.91 -1.59
C GLU A 112 16.56 -10.70 -0.84
N PHE A 113 16.80 -10.80 0.48
CA PHE A 113 17.53 -9.75 1.20
C PHE A 113 18.95 -9.59 0.68
N LEU A 114 19.66 -10.70 0.46
CA LEU A 114 21.02 -10.67 -0.10
C LEU A 114 21.02 -10.12 -1.52
N GLU A 115 20.09 -10.56 -2.35
CA GLU A 115 19.99 -10.12 -3.75
C GLU A 115 19.73 -8.61 -3.86
N ALA A 116 18.88 -8.07 -2.97
CA ALA A 116 18.51 -6.66 -2.97
C ALA A 116 19.43 -5.77 -2.10
N GLY A 117 20.43 -6.37 -1.42
CA GLY A 117 21.33 -5.65 -0.50
C GLY A 117 20.58 -5.09 0.72
N LEU A 118 19.51 -5.78 1.17
CA LEU A 118 18.73 -5.39 2.32
C LEU A 118 19.30 -5.98 3.60
N GLU A 119 19.39 -5.15 4.64
CA GLU A 119 19.75 -5.60 5.98
C GLU A 119 18.50 -5.94 6.79
N PRO A 120 18.55 -7.01 7.60
CA PRO A 120 17.41 -7.37 8.44
C PRO A 120 17.28 -6.44 9.65
N HIS A 121 16.07 -5.92 9.87
CA HIS A 121 15.67 -5.28 11.13
C HIS A 121 15.12 -6.34 12.08
N PRO A 122 15.58 -6.41 13.35
CA PRO A 122 15.15 -7.44 14.30
C PRO A 122 13.67 -7.31 14.64
N SER A 123 12.90 -8.38 14.52
CA SER A 123 11.52 -8.43 14.98
C SER A 123 11.41 -8.85 16.46
N THR A 124 10.36 -8.40 17.13
CA THR A 124 10.12 -8.61 18.56
C THR A 124 9.14 -9.77 18.83
N LYS A 125 8.10 -9.93 17.99
CA LYS A 125 7.00 -10.88 18.21
C LYS A 125 6.96 -12.01 17.19
N VAL A 126 7.54 -11.83 16.02
CA VAL A 126 7.59 -12.82 14.95
C VAL A 126 9.03 -13.19 14.61
N LYS A 127 9.23 -14.30 13.89
CA LYS A 127 10.55 -14.74 13.43
C LYS A 127 10.99 -14.12 12.11
N ALA A 128 10.02 -13.73 11.29
CA ALA A 128 10.28 -13.03 10.04
C ALA A 128 10.93 -11.68 10.36
N PRO A 129 12.07 -11.32 9.75
CA PRO A 129 12.74 -10.05 10.02
C PRO A 129 12.00 -8.89 9.35
N GLY A 130 12.05 -7.71 9.96
CA GLY A 130 11.82 -6.47 9.27
C GLY A 130 12.95 -6.14 8.28
N ILE A 131 12.84 -5.01 7.61
CA ILE A 131 13.84 -4.49 6.66
C ILE A 131 14.38 -3.17 7.18
N GLU A 132 15.70 -3.12 7.42
CA GLU A 132 16.36 -1.90 7.92
C GLU A 132 16.19 -0.75 6.92
N GLY A 133 16.07 0.47 7.44
CA GLY A 133 15.88 1.68 6.62
C GLY A 133 14.43 1.95 6.19
N CYS A 134 13.48 1.09 6.55
CA CYS A 134 12.06 1.38 6.42
C CYS A 134 11.59 2.38 7.49
N LEU A 135 10.46 3.04 7.24
CA LEU A 135 9.88 4.04 8.14
C LEU A 135 9.12 3.42 9.32
N ALA A 136 8.56 2.22 9.10
CA ALA A 136 7.76 1.51 10.09
C ALA A 136 7.74 0.01 9.77
N TRP A 137 7.54 -0.78 10.83
CA TRP A 137 7.46 -2.24 10.79
C TRP A 137 6.23 -2.70 11.55
N ALA A 138 5.27 -3.32 10.86
CA ALA A 138 4.13 -3.96 11.49
C ALA A 138 4.34 -5.48 11.44
N GLU A 139 4.64 -6.07 12.58
CA GLU A 139 4.75 -7.51 12.74
C GLU A 139 3.35 -8.11 12.80
N CYS A 140 3.10 -9.09 11.95
CA CYS A 140 1.78 -9.65 11.75
C CYS A 140 1.78 -11.17 11.90
N VAL A 141 0.65 -11.67 12.39
CA VAL A 141 0.31 -13.10 12.34
C VAL A 141 -0.89 -13.31 11.43
N LEU A 142 -0.89 -14.44 10.72
CA LEU A 142 -2.02 -14.82 9.87
C LEU A 142 -3.27 -15.05 10.73
N GLU A 143 -4.34 -14.32 10.47
CA GLU A 143 -5.63 -14.49 11.13
C GLU A 143 -6.59 -15.30 10.28
N GLU A 144 -6.74 -14.94 8.99
CA GLU A 144 -7.68 -15.57 8.08
C GLU A 144 -7.18 -15.51 6.62
N GLU A 145 -7.58 -16.50 5.84
CA GLU A 145 -7.45 -16.51 4.38
C GLU A 145 -8.79 -16.66 3.70
N LEU A 146 -9.05 -15.81 2.70
CA LEU A 146 -10.20 -15.94 1.80
C LEU A 146 -9.71 -16.34 0.42
N VAL A 147 -9.74 -17.62 0.14
CA VAL A 147 -9.27 -18.21 -1.12
C VAL A 147 -10.28 -17.95 -2.24
N ARG A 148 -9.80 -17.47 -3.39
CA ARG A 148 -10.54 -17.30 -4.64
C ARG A 148 -9.85 -18.08 -5.75
N GLU A 149 -10.47 -18.12 -6.92
CA GLU A 149 -9.94 -18.90 -8.06
C GLU A 149 -8.49 -18.54 -8.42
N ASN A 150 -8.17 -17.22 -8.46
CA ASN A 150 -6.88 -16.72 -8.96
C ASN A 150 -6.08 -15.94 -7.91
N PHE A 151 -6.65 -15.69 -6.74
CA PHE A 151 -6.01 -14.90 -5.68
C PHE A 151 -6.48 -15.34 -4.29
N VAL A 152 -5.73 -14.91 -3.30
CA VAL A 152 -6.05 -15.09 -1.87
C VAL A 152 -6.03 -13.72 -1.20
N LEU A 153 -7.06 -13.42 -0.42
CA LEU A 153 -7.01 -12.33 0.53
C LEU A 153 -6.47 -12.88 1.85
N ILE A 154 -5.43 -12.24 2.35
CA ILE A 154 -4.77 -12.59 3.60
C ILE A 154 -5.14 -11.51 4.61
N ILE A 155 -5.77 -11.88 5.70
CA ILE A 155 -6.01 -11.01 6.84
C ILE A 155 -4.93 -11.30 7.87
N GLY A 156 -4.16 -10.28 8.21
CA GLY A 156 -3.10 -10.36 9.20
C GLY A 156 -3.43 -9.50 10.42
N LYS A 157 -3.29 -10.09 11.60
CA LYS A 157 -3.38 -9.35 12.87
C LYS A 157 -2.04 -8.73 13.19
N VAL A 158 -2.03 -7.43 13.45
CA VAL A 158 -0.83 -6.71 13.89
C VAL A 158 -0.58 -7.03 15.36
N VAL A 159 0.56 -7.62 15.67
CA VAL A 159 0.97 -8.03 17.03
C VAL A 159 2.06 -7.13 17.61
N HIS A 160 2.72 -6.34 16.75
CA HIS A 160 3.69 -5.32 17.14
C HIS A 160 3.79 -4.28 16.05
N LEU A 161 3.91 -3.01 16.44
CA LEU A 161 4.12 -1.89 15.52
C LEU A 161 5.28 -1.05 16.03
N GLU A 162 6.29 -0.88 15.21
CA GLU A 162 7.47 -0.08 15.48
C GLU A 162 7.65 0.96 14.38
N VAL A 163 8.22 2.11 14.72
CA VAL A 163 8.47 3.21 13.76
C VAL A 163 9.87 3.76 13.97
N ASP A 164 10.46 4.27 12.92
CA ASP A 164 11.71 5.01 13.01
C ASP A 164 11.42 6.43 13.54
N GLU A 165 11.78 6.68 14.80
CA GLU A 165 11.52 7.93 15.51
C GLU A 165 12.02 9.18 14.76
N ARG A 166 13.02 9.05 13.90
CA ARG A 166 13.56 10.16 13.10
C ARG A 166 12.53 10.78 12.17
N PHE A 167 11.48 10.05 11.82
CA PHE A 167 10.45 10.42 10.86
C PHE A 167 9.07 10.64 11.48
N PHE A 168 8.98 10.57 12.82
CA PHE A 168 7.73 10.74 13.54
C PHE A 168 7.84 11.88 14.55
N ASP A 169 6.74 12.60 14.73
CA ASP A 169 6.61 13.62 15.75
C ASP A 169 6.25 12.97 17.11
N ALA A 170 6.39 13.74 18.19
CA ALA A 170 6.16 13.24 19.56
C ALA A 170 4.73 12.76 19.82
N ASP A 171 3.75 13.14 19.00
CA ASP A 171 2.36 12.66 19.04
C ASP A 171 2.14 11.37 18.25
N GLY A 172 3.18 10.81 17.62
CA GLY A 172 3.12 9.61 16.80
C GLY A 172 2.68 9.86 15.34
N SER A 173 2.62 11.12 14.91
CA SER A 173 2.31 11.47 13.53
C SER A 173 3.56 11.41 12.66
N MET A 174 3.42 10.83 11.45
CA MET A 174 4.51 10.79 10.49
C MET A 174 4.75 12.18 9.87
N ASP A 175 6.00 12.65 9.90
CA ASP A 175 6.42 13.84 9.17
C ASP A 175 6.67 13.50 7.70
N PHE A 176 5.66 13.68 6.86
CA PHE A 176 5.72 13.37 5.43
C PHE A 176 6.73 14.22 4.64
N GLN A 177 7.25 15.31 5.19
CA GLN A 177 8.30 16.10 4.54
C GLN A 177 9.65 15.38 4.64
N ARG A 178 9.90 14.71 5.76
CA ARG A 178 11.11 13.91 6.01
C ARG A 178 10.96 12.47 5.53
N ALA A 179 9.86 11.81 5.87
CA ALA A 179 9.65 10.37 5.71
C ALA A 179 9.51 9.92 4.25
N LYS A 180 8.76 10.61 3.43
CA LYS A 180 8.52 10.30 2.01
C LYS A 180 8.20 8.82 1.74
N PRO A 181 7.14 8.25 2.35
CA PRO A 181 6.73 6.88 2.10
C PRO A 181 6.37 6.70 0.63
N LEU A 182 6.77 5.56 0.04
CA LEU A 182 6.60 5.32 -1.38
C LEU A 182 5.18 4.87 -1.73
N SER A 183 4.75 5.30 -2.91
CA SER A 183 3.60 4.79 -3.63
C SER A 183 3.93 4.67 -5.12
N VAL A 184 3.07 4.01 -5.89
CA VAL A 184 3.26 3.85 -7.33
C VAL A 184 2.03 4.30 -8.10
N MET A 185 2.29 4.93 -9.25
CA MET A 185 1.30 5.15 -10.30
C MET A 185 1.60 4.19 -11.45
N LEU A 186 0.63 3.34 -11.78
CA LEU A 186 0.76 2.41 -12.89
C LEU A 186 0.48 3.14 -14.21
N GLY A 187 1.30 2.94 -15.20
CA GLY A 187 1.15 3.44 -16.56
C GLY A 187 0.96 2.28 -17.56
N LYS A 188 0.81 2.62 -18.85
CA LYS A 188 0.61 1.61 -19.88
C LYS A 188 1.82 0.66 -20.03
N ASP A 189 3.03 1.19 -19.94
CA ASP A 189 4.25 0.46 -20.26
C ASP A 189 5.22 0.38 -19.05
N GLY A 190 4.77 0.80 -17.86
CA GLY A 190 5.59 0.82 -16.67
C GLY A 190 4.91 1.48 -15.47
N MET A 191 5.67 1.70 -14.42
CA MET A 191 5.21 2.38 -13.23
C MET A 191 6.15 3.53 -12.85
N SER A 192 5.60 4.52 -12.16
CA SER A 192 6.36 5.62 -11.57
C SER A 192 6.24 5.57 -10.07
N PHE A 193 7.36 5.59 -9.37
CA PHE A 193 7.38 5.80 -7.93
C PHE A 193 7.00 7.24 -7.62
N THR A 194 6.19 7.38 -6.60
CA THR A 194 5.72 8.67 -6.08
C THR A 194 5.74 8.65 -4.56
N TYR A 195 5.57 9.79 -3.95
CA TYR A 195 5.33 9.92 -2.51
C TYR A 195 4.29 11.01 -2.26
N PRO A 196 3.49 10.93 -1.16
CA PRO A 196 2.48 11.92 -0.86
C PRO A 196 3.09 13.28 -0.56
N ALA A 197 2.37 14.32 -0.93
CA ALA A 197 2.68 15.70 -0.57
C ALA A 197 1.44 16.37 0.03
N PHE A 198 1.63 17.31 0.96
CA PHE A 198 0.53 18.07 1.52
C PHE A 198 -0.11 18.97 0.46
N SER A 199 -1.45 18.95 0.44
CA SER A 199 -2.24 19.85 -0.43
C SER A 199 -2.29 21.30 0.08
N GLY A 200 -1.77 21.57 1.28
CA GLY A 200 -1.88 22.85 1.96
C GLY A 200 -3.19 23.07 2.72
N ARG A 201 -4.12 22.09 2.68
CA ARG A 201 -5.37 22.14 3.45
C ARG A 201 -5.28 21.15 4.63
N TYR A 202 -5.40 21.67 5.83
CA TYR A 202 -5.63 20.91 7.05
C TYR A 202 -7.11 20.93 7.43
N ALA A 203 -7.62 19.81 7.90
CA ALA A 203 -8.98 19.67 8.43
C ALA A 203 -8.96 18.86 9.72
N GLU A 204 -9.64 19.34 10.74
CA GLU A 204 -9.76 18.60 12.01
C GLU A 204 -10.86 17.53 11.88
N TYR A 205 -10.69 16.38 12.55
CA TYR A 205 -11.69 15.32 12.57
C TYR A 205 -13.07 15.78 13.03
N ARG A 206 -13.12 16.74 13.98
CA ARG A 206 -14.41 17.32 14.43
C ARG A 206 -15.22 17.99 13.31
N GLU A 207 -14.57 18.49 12.25
CA GLU A 207 -15.26 19.08 11.08
C GLU A 207 -16.10 18.00 10.35
N MET A 208 -15.62 16.77 10.34
CA MET A 208 -16.30 15.65 9.67
C MET A 208 -17.58 15.22 10.42
N PHE A 209 -17.62 15.43 11.74
CA PHE A 209 -18.73 15.01 12.60
C PHE A 209 -19.70 16.14 12.95
N GLN A 210 -19.49 17.34 12.42
CA GLN A 210 -20.46 18.43 12.58
C GLN A 210 -21.70 18.11 11.74
N ALA A 211 -22.83 17.82 12.42
CA ALA A 211 -24.11 17.72 11.74
C ALA A 211 -24.39 19.01 11.00
N SER A 212 -24.73 18.95 9.71
CA SER A 212 -25.16 20.14 8.98
C SER A 212 -26.36 20.77 9.70
N ALA A 213 -26.41 22.10 9.76
CA ALA A 213 -27.50 22.82 10.41
C ALA A 213 -28.89 22.48 9.81
N ALA A 214 -28.93 21.92 8.60
CA ALA A 214 -30.14 21.44 7.93
C ALA A 214 -30.74 20.18 8.56
N LEU A 215 -29.93 19.31 9.17
CA LEU A 215 -30.40 18.06 9.81
C LEU A 215 -30.91 18.27 11.24
N ARG A 216 -30.76 19.45 11.82
CA ARG A 216 -31.26 19.79 13.18
C ARG A 216 -32.69 20.36 13.19
N LYS A 217 -33.33 20.48 12.05
CA LYS A 217 -34.69 21.07 11.90
C LYS A 217 -35.72 20.04 11.45
N GLY A 218 -35.49 18.76 11.61
CA GLY A 218 -36.46 17.68 11.38
C GLY A 218 -36.84 16.98 12.67
#